data_4bc3a92b75c74d6a3730e6851796c98d
#
_entry.id   4bc3a92b75c74d6a3730e6851796c98d
#
_cell.length_a   1.000
_cell.length_b   1.000
_cell.length_c   1.000
_cell.angle_alpha   90.00
_cell.angle_beta   90.00
_cell.angle_gamma   90.00
#
_symmetry.space_group_name_H-M   'P 1'
#
loop_
_entity.id
_entity.type
_entity.pdbx_description
1 polymer ?
#
loop_
_entity_poly.entity_id
_entity_poly.type
_entity_poly.pdbx_seq_one_letter_code
_entity_poly.pdbx_strand_id
1 'polypeptide(L)'
;MSFFERNRSELAAMGIDPARLPPGQYHTERFPVLHVGPVPEYDMSRWSFHVTGLVERELTLSWDELRALPATEVVTDIHCVTKWSKFDTRWRGVRLRDLFELAGVRPEAKHVLMHGEYGYTANVPLADALGDACMVAYEYGGEPLTPEHGYPARTLIPHLYFWKSVKWARGLELLAEDRPGF
;
A
#
# COMPACT_ATOMS: atom_id res chain seq x y z
N MET A 1 -24.93 23.04 -9.53
CA MET A 1 -23.70 22.61 -8.84
C MET A 1 -23.70 21.08 -8.81
N SER A 2 -22.69 20.45 -9.40
CA SER A 2 -22.55 18.99 -9.38
C SER A 2 -22.21 18.49 -7.96
N PHE A 3 -22.36 17.18 -7.73
CA PHE A 3 -21.94 16.55 -6.45
C PHE A 3 -20.48 16.86 -6.14
N PHE A 4 -19.59 16.78 -7.14
CA PHE A 4 -18.16 17.00 -6.96
C PHE A 4 -17.81 18.49 -6.70
N GLU A 5 -18.53 19.43 -7.32
CA GLU A 5 -18.35 20.87 -7.06
C GLU A 5 -18.78 21.21 -5.62
N ARG A 6 -19.87 20.61 -5.13
CA ARG A 6 -20.33 20.78 -3.76
C ARG A 6 -19.28 20.28 -2.77
N ASN A 7 -18.73 19.10 -3.01
CA ASN A 7 -17.70 18.51 -2.14
C ASN A 7 -16.45 19.40 -2.05
N ARG A 8 -16.01 19.96 -3.18
CA ARG A 8 -14.88 20.92 -3.19
C ARG A 8 -15.20 22.21 -2.42
N SER A 9 -16.42 22.71 -2.53
CA SER A 9 -16.86 23.90 -1.79
C SER A 9 -16.94 23.64 -0.29
N GLU A 10 -17.37 22.46 0.12
CA GLU A 10 -17.40 22.03 1.51
C GLU A 10 -15.97 21.93 2.09
N LEU A 11 -15.03 21.35 1.35
CA LEU A 11 -13.62 21.29 1.75
C LEU A 11 -13.04 22.69 1.97
N ALA A 12 -13.27 23.61 1.03
CA ALA A 12 -12.82 25.00 1.15
C ALA A 12 -13.41 25.69 2.40
N ALA A 13 -14.69 25.46 2.70
CA ALA A 13 -15.34 25.97 3.89
C ALA A 13 -14.76 25.40 5.20
N MET A 14 -14.19 24.19 5.15
CA MET A 14 -13.47 23.55 6.25
C MET A 14 -11.99 23.98 6.35
N GLY A 15 -11.54 24.87 5.47
CA GLY A 15 -10.14 25.31 5.41
C GLY A 15 -9.18 24.28 4.79
N ILE A 16 -9.72 23.27 4.09
CA ILE A 16 -8.94 22.25 3.38
C ILE A 16 -8.76 22.68 1.93
N ASP A 17 -7.53 22.63 1.42
CA ASP A 17 -7.25 22.95 0.02
C ASP A 17 -7.98 21.97 -0.91
N PRO A 18 -8.96 22.45 -1.72
CA PRO A 18 -9.68 21.60 -2.64
C PRO A 18 -8.81 20.95 -3.73
N ALA A 19 -7.59 21.46 -3.97
CA ALA A 19 -6.64 20.88 -4.91
C ALA A 19 -6.13 19.49 -4.46
N ARG A 20 -6.23 19.17 -3.18
CA ARG A 20 -5.93 17.82 -2.65
C ARG A 20 -6.93 16.76 -3.16
N LEU A 21 -8.09 17.18 -3.65
CA LEU A 21 -9.12 16.29 -4.18
C LEU A 21 -8.97 16.17 -5.71
N PRO A 22 -8.53 15.02 -6.23
CA PRO A 22 -8.43 14.81 -7.68
C PRO A 22 -9.78 14.99 -8.38
N PRO A 23 -9.80 15.30 -9.68
CA PRO A 23 -11.04 15.41 -10.46
C PRO A 23 -11.89 14.14 -10.35
N GLY A 24 -13.20 14.30 -10.12
CA GLY A 24 -14.15 13.18 -10.03
C GLY A 24 -14.10 12.39 -8.74
N GLN A 25 -13.33 12.84 -7.73
CA GLN A 25 -13.30 12.26 -6.40
C GLN A 25 -14.20 13.02 -5.43
N TYR A 26 -14.60 12.35 -4.34
CA TYR A 26 -15.22 12.99 -3.18
C TYR A 26 -14.43 12.65 -1.92
N HIS A 27 -14.42 13.58 -0.97
CA HIS A 27 -13.79 13.38 0.33
C HIS A 27 -14.67 12.52 1.26
N THR A 28 -14.04 11.67 2.05
CA THR A 28 -14.70 10.88 3.09
C THR A 28 -13.82 10.72 4.33
N GLU A 29 -14.43 10.86 5.50
CA GLU A 29 -13.79 10.50 6.77
C GLU A 29 -13.80 9.00 7.05
N ARG A 30 -14.65 8.26 6.34
CA ARG A 30 -14.70 6.80 6.45
C ARG A 30 -13.52 6.20 5.70
N PHE A 31 -13.09 5.03 6.14
CA PHE A 31 -12.19 4.18 5.37
C PHE A 31 -13.02 3.05 4.76
N PRO A 32 -13.48 3.19 3.50
CA PRO A 32 -14.32 2.17 2.88
C PRO A 32 -13.61 0.82 2.79
N VAL A 33 -14.36 -0.24 3.02
CA VAL A 33 -13.89 -1.62 2.89
C VAL A 33 -14.33 -2.16 1.54
N LEU A 34 -13.37 -2.58 0.74
CA LEU A 34 -13.61 -3.27 -0.53
C LEU A 34 -12.53 -4.36 -0.70
N HIS A 35 -12.94 -5.59 -0.91
CA HIS A 35 -12.03 -6.69 -1.17
C HIS A 35 -12.70 -7.79 -1.98
N VAL A 36 -11.87 -8.62 -2.62
CA VAL A 36 -12.28 -9.85 -3.31
C VAL A 36 -11.98 -11.02 -2.37
N GLY A 37 -12.94 -11.95 -2.24
CA GLY A 37 -12.81 -13.12 -1.38
C GLY A 37 -13.03 -12.85 0.11
N PRO A 38 -12.86 -13.88 0.94
CA PRO A 38 -13.02 -13.77 2.39
C PRO A 38 -11.86 -13.00 3.03
N VAL A 39 -12.10 -12.47 4.23
CA VAL A 39 -11.03 -11.93 5.08
C VAL A 39 -10.21 -13.12 5.62
N PRO A 40 -8.88 -13.15 5.42
CA PRO A 40 -8.07 -14.26 5.87
C PRO A 40 -7.89 -14.24 7.39
N GLU A 41 -7.77 -15.44 7.96
CA GLU A 41 -7.30 -15.64 9.33
C GLU A 41 -5.87 -16.15 9.31
N TYR A 42 -5.05 -15.69 10.26
CA TYR A 42 -3.63 -16.02 10.30
C TYR A 42 -3.19 -16.70 11.58
N ASP A 43 -2.44 -17.78 11.42
CA ASP A 43 -1.50 -18.24 12.44
C ASP A 43 -0.20 -17.43 12.28
N MET A 44 -0.01 -16.44 13.14
CA MET A 44 1.12 -15.53 13.06
C MET A 44 2.47 -16.21 13.29
N SER A 45 2.49 -17.38 13.91
CA SER A 45 3.72 -18.19 14.07
C SER A 45 4.24 -18.75 12.73
N ARG A 46 3.37 -18.81 11.71
CA ARG A 46 3.66 -19.34 10.38
C ARG A 46 3.61 -18.28 9.28
N TRP A 47 3.26 -17.05 9.65
CA TRP A 47 3.20 -15.97 8.68
C TRP A 47 4.61 -15.58 8.20
N SER A 48 4.75 -15.29 6.92
CA SER A 48 6.00 -14.83 6.34
C SER A 48 5.73 -13.83 5.22
N PHE A 49 6.70 -12.95 5.00
CA PHE A 49 6.75 -12.00 3.91
C PHE A 49 7.98 -12.26 3.05
N HIS A 50 7.83 -12.21 1.74
CA HIS A 50 8.88 -12.59 0.80
C HIS A 50 9.30 -11.42 -0.09
N VAL A 51 10.60 -11.32 -0.40
CA VAL A 51 11.13 -10.49 -1.47
C VAL A 51 11.90 -11.39 -2.40
N THR A 52 11.48 -11.49 -3.65
CA THR A 52 11.97 -12.49 -4.63
C THR A 52 12.23 -11.89 -6.00
N GLY A 53 12.63 -12.71 -6.95
CA GLY A 53 12.84 -12.33 -8.34
C GLY A 53 14.23 -11.75 -8.59
N LEU A 54 14.35 -10.62 -9.27
CA LEU A 54 15.61 -9.99 -9.62
C LEU A 54 16.28 -9.28 -8.44
N VAL A 55 16.72 -10.08 -7.48
CA VAL A 55 17.46 -9.66 -6.28
C VAL A 55 18.74 -10.47 -6.11
N GLU A 56 19.72 -9.93 -5.39
CA GLU A 56 20.94 -10.65 -5.04
C GLU A 56 20.68 -11.73 -3.99
N ARG A 57 19.76 -11.45 -3.08
CA ARG A 57 19.37 -12.35 -2.00
C ARG A 57 17.86 -12.29 -1.78
N GLU A 58 17.18 -13.39 -1.96
CA GLU A 58 15.79 -13.51 -1.60
C GLU A 58 15.61 -13.40 -0.09
N LEU A 59 14.55 -12.71 0.32
CA LEU A 59 14.22 -12.57 1.73
C LEU A 59 12.97 -13.40 2.04
N THR A 60 13.01 -14.05 3.18
CA THR A 60 11.84 -14.64 3.84
C THR A 60 11.85 -14.15 5.27
N LEU A 61 10.94 -13.26 5.59
CA LEU A 61 10.86 -12.59 6.90
C LEU A 61 9.63 -13.11 7.65
N SER A 62 9.84 -13.61 8.85
CA SER A 62 8.75 -13.82 9.82
C SER A 62 8.13 -12.48 10.21
N TRP A 63 7.01 -12.54 10.93
CA TRP A 63 6.37 -11.33 11.45
C TRP A 63 7.30 -10.53 12.37
N ASP A 64 7.99 -11.21 13.27
CA ASP A 64 8.91 -10.55 14.20
C ASP A 64 10.12 -9.96 13.48
N GLU A 65 10.68 -10.65 12.47
CA GLU A 65 11.78 -10.15 11.66
C GLU A 65 11.37 -8.92 10.84
N LEU A 66 10.17 -8.91 10.23
CA LEU A 66 9.66 -7.74 9.51
C LEU A 66 9.52 -6.54 10.46
N ARG A 67 8.96 -6.76 11.64
CA ARG A 67 8.76 -5.69 12.64
C ARG A 67 10.06 -5.22 13.31
N ALA A 68 11.10 -6.02 13.29
CA ALA A 68 12.42 -5.63 13.80
C ALA A 68 13.19 -4.71 12.84
N LEU A 69 12.79 -4.63 11.57
CA LEU A 69 13.36 -3.67 10.62
C LEU A 69 13.02 -2.23 11.00
N PRO A 70 13.84 -1.24 10.59
CA PRO A 70 13.54 0.17 10.83
C PRO A 70 12.15 0.55 10.32
N ALA A 71 11.31 1.03 11.22
CA ALA A 71 9.97 1.47 10.90
C ALA A 71 9.94 2.96 10.56
N THR A 72 9.10 3.30 9.59
CA THR A 72 8.84 4.69 9.21
C THR A 72 7.35 4.99 9.39
N GLU A 73 7.05 6.19 9.86
CA GLU A 73 5.69 6.73 9.88
C GLU A 73 5.53 7.74 8.75
N VAL A 74 4.41 7.66 8.03
CA VAL A 74 4.03 8.64 7.01
C VAL A 74 2.60 9.09 7.21
N VAL A 75 2.33 10.35 6.88
CA VAL A 75 0.99 10.93 6.77
C VAL A 75 0.79 11.30 5.32
N THR A 76 -0.26 10.76 4.69
CA THR A 76 -0.50 10.94 3.28
C THR A 76 -1.98 10.85 2.94
N ASP A 77 -2.36 11.42 1.81
CA ASP A 77 -3.69 11.25 1.25
C ASP A 77 -3.74 9.96 0.44
N ILE A 78 -4.89 9.30 0.44
CA ILE A 78 -5.15 8.12 -0.38
C ILE A 78 -6.38 8.35 -1.26
N HIS A 79 -6.33 7.86 -2.49
CA HIS A 79 -7.36 8.03 -3.51
C HIS A 79 -7.73 6.69 -4.12
N CYS A 80 -9.01 6.38 -4.21
CA CYS A 80 -9.47 5.12 -4.80
C CYS A 80 -10.13 5.35 -6.16
N VAL A 81 -9.96 4.41 -7.08
CA VAL A 81 -10.64 4.42 -8.39
C VAL A 81 -12.16 4.42 -8.24
N THR A 82 -12.69 3.96 -7.12
CA THR A 82 -14.12 4.03 -6.76
C THR A 82 -14.56 5.42 -6.27
N LYS A 83 -13.75 6.45 -6.58
CA LYS A 83 -14.03 7.89 -6.47
C LYS A 83 -13.97 8.49 -5.07
N TRP A 84 -13.55 7.78 -4.05
CA TRP A 84 -13.34 8.36 -2.74
C TRP A 84 -11.88 8.75 -2.50
N SER A 85 -11.69 9.80 -1.72
CA SER A 85 -10.40 10.25 -1.20
C SER A 85 -10.48 10.40 0.31
N LYS A 86 -9.45 9.98 1.02
CA LYS A 86 -9.29 10.17 2.45
C LYS A 86 -7.97 10.86 2.71
N PHE A 87 -8.03 11.97 3.47
CA PHE A 87 -6.87 12.83 3.72
C PHE A 87 -6.18 12.50 5.04
N ASP A 88 -4.91 12.90 5.13
CA ASP A 88 -4.10 12.82 6.35
C ASP A 88 -4.09 11.43 7.00
N THR A 89 -4.09 10.40 6.18
CA THR A 89 -4.02 9.03 6.66
C THR A 89 -2.62 8.72 7.19
N ARG A 90 -2.55 8.19 8.40
CA ARG A 90 -1.30 7.93 9.10
C ARG A 90 -1.00 6.45 9.09
N TRP A 91 0.17 6.12 8.57
CA TRP A 91 0.63 4.75 8.36
C TRP A 91 1.99 4.54 9.01
N ARG A 92 2.22 3.34 9.51
CA ARG A 92 3.54 2.91 9.98
C ARG A 92 3.88 1.55 9.41
N GLY A 93 5.13 1.39 8.99
CA GLY A 93 5.62 0.17 8.39
C GLY A 93 7.08 0.25 7.99
N VAL A 94 7.51 -0.71 7.19
CA VAL A 94 8.86 -0.78 6.61
C VAL A 94 8.81 -0.25 5.18
N ARG A 95 9.65 0.70 4.84
CA ARG A 95 9.73 1.23 3.48
C ARG A 95 10.08 0.13 2.48
N LEU A 96 9.46 0.16 1.30
CA LEU A 96 9.83 -0.78 0.23
C LEU A 96 11.29 -0.63 -0.16
N ARG A 97 11.79 0.61 -0.20
CA ARG A 97 13.20 0.92 -0.45
C ARG A 97 14.15 0.15 0.47
N ASP A 98 13.85 0.12 1.78
CA ASP A 98 14.70 -0.55 2.76
C ASP A 98 14.72 -2.06 2.56
N LEU A 99 13.57 -2.65 2.21
CA LEU A 99 13.48 -4.06 1.83
C LEU A 99 14.27 -4.36 0.55
N PHE A 100 14.21 -3.47 -0.43
CA PHE A 100 14.95 -3.61 -1.69
C PHE A 100 16.46 -3.47 -1.50
N GLU A 101 16.90 -2.57 -0.65
CA GLU A 101 18.31 -2.44 -0.27
C GLU A 101 18.79 -3.71 0.45
N LEU A 102 18.00 -4.24 1.37
CA LEU A 102 18.32 -5.47 2.09
C LEU A 102 18.42 -6.69 1.16
N ALA A 103 17.56 -6.79 0.16
CA ALA A 103 17.55 -7.85 -0.84
C ALA A 103 18.62 -7.67 -1.91
N GLY A 104 19.07 -6.44 -2.18
CA GLY A 104 20.00 -6.11 -3.25
C GLY A 104 19.32 -6.24 -4.62
N VAL A 105 18.46 -5.27 -4.98
CA VAL A 105 17.76 -5.27 -6.27
C VAL A 105 18.74 -5.21 -7.42
N ARG A 106 18.62 -6.11 -8.39
CA ARG A 106 19.46 -6.16 -9.57
C ARG A 106 19.14 -5.05 -10.55
N PRO A 107 20.12 -4.55 -11.32
CA PRO A 107 19.93 -3.43 -12.26
C PRO A 107 18.88 -3.69 -13.34
N GLU A 108 18.61 -4.94 -13.68
CA GLU A 108 17.63 -5.34 -14.68
C GLU A 108 16.18 -5.21 -14.19
N ALA A 109 15.97 -5.12 -12.87
CA ALA A 109 14.63 -4.97 -12.29
C ALA A 109 14.04 -3.60 -12.63
N LYS A 110 12.85 -3.59 -13.22
CA LYS A 110 12.13 -2.38 -13.60
C LYS A 110 10.70 -2.33 -13.05
N HIS A 111 10.19 -3.46 -12.60
CA HIS A 111 8.82 -3.61 -12.11
C HIS A 111 8.79 -4.40 -10.81
N VAL A 112 7.74 -4.16 -10.04
CA VAL A 112 7.43 -4.91 -8.83
C VAL A 112 6.03 -5.49 -8.97
N LEU A 113 5.90 -6.80 -8.79
CA LEU A 113 4.62 -7.46 -8.59
C LEU A 113 4.44 -7.71 -7.10
N MET A 114 3.43 -7.08 -6.53
CA MET A 114 3.05 -7.23 -5.13
C MET A 114 2.04 -8.37 -5.01
N HIS A 115 2.31 -9.32 -4.14
CA HIS A 115 1.48 -10.50 -3.91
C HIS A 115 0.68 -10.35 -2.62
N GLY A 116 -0.60 -10.61 -2.69
CA GLY A 116 -1.51 -10.76 -1.55
C GLY A 116 -2.05 -12.18 -1.43
N GLU A 117 -2.98 -12.37 -0.49
CA GLU A 117 -3.66 -13.65 -0.33
C GLU A 117 -4.59 -13.96 -1.53
N TYR A 118 -4.95 -15.23 -1.65
CA TYR A 118 -5.87 -15.75 -2.67
C TYR A 118 -5.45 -15.45 -4.12
N GLY A 119 -4.14 -15.31 -4.36
CA GLY A 119 -3.61 -15.04 -5.69
C GLY A 119 -3.82 -13.60 -6.17
N TYR A 120 -4.28 -12.68 -5.30
CA TYR A 120 -4.36 -11.28 -5.67
C TYR A 120 -2.97 -10.70 -5.89
N THR A 121 -2.79 -9.98 -6.98
CA THR A 121 -1.53 -9.30 -7.31
C THR A 121 -1.79 -7.90 -7.83
N ALA A 122 -0.82 -7.00 -7.63
CA ALA A 122 -0.80 -5.70 -8.30
C ALA A 122 0.63 -5.36 -8.73
N ASN A 123 0.76 -4.90 -9.95
CA ASN A 123 2.03 -4.48 -10.54
C ASN A 123 2.21 -2.97 -10.46
N VAL A 124 3.45 -2.54 -10.25
CA VAL A 124 3.85 -1.13 -10.35
C VAL A 124 5.26 -1.04 -10.96
N PRO A 125 5.61 0.07 -11.63
CA PRO A 125 7.01 0.36 -11.95
C PRO A 125 7.86 0.42 -10.67
N LEU A 126 9.10 -0.07 -10.74
CA LEU A 126 10.03 0.00 -9.61
C LEU A 126 10.23 1.45 -9.13
N ALA A 127 10.26 2.41 -10.05
CA ALA A 127 10.38 3.83 -9.73
C ALA A 127 9.24 4.32 -8.81
N ASP A 128 8.00 3.86 -9.03
CA ASP A 128 6.88 4.17 -8.15
C ASP A 128 7.02 3.50 -6.77
N ALA A 129 7.46 2.26 -6.74
CA ALA A 129 7.67 1.52 -5.49
C ALA A 129 8.79 2.11 -4.61
N LEU A 130 9.74 2.83 -5.20
CA LEU A 130 10.83 3.53 -4.50
C LEU A 130 10.41 4.87 -3.89
N GLY A 131 9.18 5.30 -4.06
CA GLY A 131 8.66 6.53 -3.45
C GLY A 131 8.83 6.54 -1.92
N ASP A 132 9.10 7.73 -1.35
CA ASP A 132 9.42 7.87 0.08
C ASP A 132 8.30 7.41 1.02
N ALA A 133 7.04 7.49 0.57
CA ALA A 133 5.87 7.05 1.34
C ALA A 133 5.46 5.58 1.04
N CYS A 134 6.19 4.88 0.16
CA CYS A 134 5.85 3.49 -0.20
C CYS A 134 6.41 2.52 0.83
N MET A 135 5.53 1.64 1.36
CA MET A 135 5.89 0.75 2.46
C MET A 135 5.08 -0.56 2.47
N VAL A 136 5.57 -1.51 3.24
CA VAL A 136 4.76 -2.58 3.83
C VAL A 136 4.26 -2.05 5.17
N ALA A 137 3.00 -1.60 5.18
CA ALA A 137 2.36 -1.02 6.36
C ALA A 137 1.73 -2.10 7.22
N TYR A 138 1.86 -1.97 8.54
CA TYR A 138 1.23 -2.86 9.52
C TYR A 138 0.42 -2.11 10.59
N GLU A 139 0.50 -0.76 10.61
CA GLU A 139 -0.34 0.08 11.47
C GLU A 139 -1.02 1.18 10.65
N TYR A 140 -2.22 1.55 11.06
CA TYR A 140 -3.02 2.65 10.54
C TYR A 140 -3.61 3.45 11.70
N GLY A 141 -3.43 4.76 11.69
CA GLY A 141 -3.94 5.64 12.76
C GLY A 141 -3.33 5.37 14.15
N GLY A 142 -2.16 4.74 14.21
CA GLY A 142 -1.48 4.39 15.46
C GLY A 142 -1.85 3.02 16.04
N GLU A 143 -2.73 2.28 15.37
CA GLU A 143 -3.20 0.95 15.78
C GLU A 143 -2.84 -0.11 14.72
N PRO A 144 -2.74 -1.40 15.07
CA PRO A 144 -2.64 -2.46 14.08
C PRO A 144 -3.74 -2.37 13.05
N LEU A 145 -3.45 -2.78 11.81
CA LEU A 145 -4.47 -2.87 10.77
C LEU A 145 -5.62 -3.77 11.20
N THR A 146 -6.86 -3.39 10.87
CA THR A 146 -7.98 -4.30 11.03
C THR A 146 -7.93 -5.41 9.97
N PRO A 147 -8.53 -6.58 10.21
CA PRO A 147 -8.57 -7.67 9.23
C PRO A 147 -9.07 -7.22 7.86
N GLU A 148 -10.13 -6.42 7.80
CA GLU A 148 -10.75 -5.93 6.55
C GLU A 148 -9.87 -4.94 5.81
N HIS A 149 -8.95 -4.26 6.50
CA HIS A 149 -8.02 -3.30 5.92
C HIS A 149 -6.64 -3.87 5.62
N GLY A 150 -6.44 -5.17 5.86
CA GLY A 150 -5.26 -5.89 5.40
C GLY A 150 -4.33 -6.41 6.48
N TYR A 151 -4.81 -6.58 7.75
CA TYR A 151 -4.01 -7.25 8.80
C TYR A 151 -3.44 -8.60 8.29
N PRO A 152 -2.19 -8.96 8.58
CA PRO A 152 -1.24 -8.26 9.45
C PRO A 152 -0.47 -7.15 8.73
N ALA A 153 -0.35 -7.21 7.40
CA ALA A 153 0.38 -6.23 6.61
C ALA A 153 -0.25 -6.00 5.24
N ARG A 154 -0.08 -4.81 4.72
CA ARG A 154 -0.47 -4.42 3.37
C ARG A 154 0.61 -3.57 2.73
N THR A 155 0.66 -3.53 1.40
CA THR A 155 1.46 -2.51 0.73
C THR A 155 0.73 -1.17 0.73
N LEU A 156 1.49 -0.08 0.71
CA LEU A 156 1.02 1.28 0.55
C LEU A 156 1.80 1.94 -0.58
N ILE A 157 1.11 2.35 -1.63
CA ILE A 157 1.65 3.13 -2.78
C ILE A 157 0.73 4.35 -2.93
N PRO A 158 0.87 5.37 -2.09
CA PRO A 158 -0.19 6.37 -1.89
C PRO A 158 -0.41 7.32 -3.06
N HIS A 159 0.60 7.52 -3.91
CA HIS A 159 0.51 8.39 -5.10
C HIS A 159 -0.20 7.72 -6.29
N LEU A 160 -0.49 6.42 -6.21
CA LEU A 160 -1.33 5.70 -7.17
C LEU A 160 -2.72 5.44 -6.58
N TYR A 161 -3.68 5.11 -7.43
CA TYR A 161 -4.98 4.69 -6.95
C TYR A 161 -4.86 3.49 -5.99
N PHE A 162 -5.62 3.52 -4.90
CA PHE A 162 -5.43 2.69 -3.73
C PHE A 162 -5.61 1.17 -3.97
N TRP A 163 -6.22 0.78 -5.09
CA TRP A 163 -6.25 -0.63 -5.51
C TRP A 163 -4.86 -1.19 -5.85
N LYS A 164 -3.86 -0.32 -6.10
CA LYS A 164 -2.46 -0.71 -6.23
C LYS A 164 -1.79 -0.99 -4.87
N SER A 165 -2.44 -0.68 -3.76
CA SER A 165 -1.98 -0.98 -2.41
C SER A 165 -2.61 -2.29 -1.93
N VAL A 166 -1.87 -3.39 -2.07
CA VAL A 166 -2.35 -4.76 -1.86
C VAL A 166 -2.59 -5.05 -0.40
N LYS A 167 -3.81 -5.44 -0.03
CA LYS A 167 -4.13 -5.95 1.31
C LYS A 167 -3.62 -7.38 1.50
N TRP A 168 -3.40 -7.76 2.76
CA TRP A 168 -2.93 -9.11 3.10
C TRP A 168 -1.68 -9.48 2.33
N ALA A 169 -0.72 -8.55 2.31
CA ALA A 169 0.48 -8.66 1.52
C ALA A 169 1.37 -9.82 1.99
N ARG A 170 1.86 -10.61 1.04
CA ARG A 170 2.72 -11.79 1.27
C ARG A 170 4.09 -11.62 0.64
N GLY A 171 4.26 -10.70 -0.29
CA GLY A 171 5.57 -10.53 -0.90
C GLY A 171 5.64 -9.52 -2.03
N LEU A 172 6.86 -9.29 -2.45
CA LEU A 172 7.29 -8.43 -3.55
C LEU A 172 8.17 -9.24 -4.49
N GLU A 173 7.84 -9.25 -5.76
CA GLU A 173 8.63 -9.92 -6.80
C GLU A 173 9.19 -8.89 -7.77
N LEU A 174 10.52 -8.82 -7.88
CA LEU A 174 11.23 -7.90 -8.75
C LEU A 174 11.34 -8.48 -10.14
N LEU A 175 10.91 -7.73 -11.16
CA LEU A 175 10.79 -8.18 -12.55
C LEU A 175 11.51 -7.24 -13.52
N ALA A 176 12.06 -7.79 -14.60
CA ALA A 176 12.62 -7.00 -15.71
C ALA A 176 11.50 -6.40 -16.60
N GLU A 177 10.45 -7.19 -16.83
CA GLU A 177 9.33 -6.82 -17.67
C GLU A 177 8.05 -6.72 -16.83
N ASP A 178 7.13 -5.88 -17.28
CA ASP A 178 5.84 -5.72 -16.61
C ASP A 178 5.01 -7.00 -16.75
N ARG A 179 4.46 -7.46 -15.63
CA ARG A 179 3.51 -8.54 -15.60
C ARG A 179 2.21 -8.02 -14.98
N PRO A 180 1.10 -7.97 -15.78
CA PRO A 180 -0.17 -7.49 -15.28
C PRO A 180 -0.58 -8.20 -13.98
N GLY A 181 -1.08 -7.42 -13.03
CA GLY A 181 -1.72 -7.95 -11.82
C GLY A 181 -3.15 -8.39 -12.07
N PHE A 182 -3.84 -8.70 -10.98
CA PHE A 182 -5.28 -9.09 -10.98
C PHE A 182 -6.16 -7.99 -11.56
#